data_23e36eff49c1d131987316a1b3224b60
#
_entry.id   23e36eff49c1d131987316a1b3224b60
#
_cell.length_a   1.000
_cell.length_b   1.000
_cell.length_c   1.000
_cell.angle_alpha   90.00
_cell.angle_beta   90.00
_cell.angle_gamma   90.00
#
_symmetry.space_group_name_H-M   'P 1'
#
loop_
_entity.id
_entity.type
_entity.pdbx_description
1 polymer ?
#
loop_
_entity_poly.entity_id
_entity_poly.type
_entity_poly.pdbx_seq_one_letter_code
_entity_poly.pdbx_strand_id
1 'polypeptide(L)'
;MGTSMAGEAFEGRARDLSDTANIRVVIVDDQRLFANGLARIISVQTDMEVIGEAHTGEEAISLCLKEEPDIVLMDLSMPGMGGVSATRKIQNLLPRTRILILTVHTDDVHVFQGIKAGAEGYILKDCTPEELTRAIHTVHAGETIMSQDIAKKMLMTFESIRSNTEITPGLTERELEVIKALAQGKSNKEIAHALDISEKTVRNHASNIYNKLHIFDRTQAVIYAIRQGIVDLEDLEVP
;
A
#
# COMPACT_ATOMS: atom_id res chain seq x y z
N MET A 1 -10.52 41.43 41.87
CA MET A 1 -11.15 40.12 41.80
C MET A 1 -11.20 39.74 40.34
N GLY A 2 -10.26 38.96 39.85
CA GLY A 2 -10.15 38.54 38.48
C GLY A 2 -9.53 37.15 38.46
N THR A 3 -10.35 36.16 38.20
CA THR A 3 -9.95 34.76 38.20
C THR A 3 -9.46 34.40 36.78
N SER A 4 -8.14 34.20 36.68
CA SER A 4 -7.50 33.64 35.50
C SER A 4 -7.74 32.14 35.46
N MET A 5 -8.35 31.65 34.41
CA MET A 5 -8.34 30.22 34.06
C MET A 5 -7.18 29.96 33.12
N ALA A 6 -6.14 29.32 33.64
CA ALA A 6 -4.98 28.87 32.91
C ALA A 6 -5.34 27.64 32.08
N GLY A 7 -4.95 27.68 30.82
CA GLY A 7 -5.03 26.56 29.94
C GLY A 7 -4.05 25.46 30.36
N GLU A 8 -4.56 24.23 30.46
CA GLU A 8 -3.74 23.05 30.59
C GLU A 8 -3.00 22.78 29.29
N ALA A 9 -1.70 23.01 29.31
CA ALA A 9 -0.79 22.67 28.26
C ALA A 9 -0.69 21.14 28.17
N PHE A 10 -0.91 20.61 26.98
CA PHE A 10 -0.60 19.23 26.60
C PHE A 10 0.93 19.08 26.63
N GLU A 11 1.47 18.68 27.77
CA GLU A 11 2.87 18.25 27.87
C GLU A 11 3.01 16.88 27.19
N GLY A 12 3.37 16.93 25.89
CA GLY A 12 3.89 15.77 25.20
C GLY A 12 5.19 15.32 25.88
N ARG A 13 5.18 14.18 26.56
CA ARG A 13 6.39 13.54 27.08
C ARG A 13 7.38 13.35 25.93
N ALA A 14 8.38 14.23 25.87
CA ALA A 14 9.59 13.97 25.14
C ALA A 14 10.26 12.76 25.81
N ARG A 15 10.30 11.61 25.11
CA ARG A 15 11.14 10.49 25.54
C ARG A 15 12.59 10.95 25.45
N ASP A 16 13.30 10.85 26.55
CA ASP A 16 14.71 11.16 26.67
C ASP A 16 15.50 10.18 25.78
N LEU A 17 16.30 10.67 24.83
CA LEU A 17 17.05 9.87 23.85
C LEU A 17 18.30 9.19 24.46
N SER A 18 18.41 9.13 25.77
CA SER A 18 19.53 8.53 26.50
C SER A 18 19.25 7.14 27.10
N ASP A 19 18.04 6.63 27.01
CA ASP A 19 17.70 5.28 27.44
C ASP A 19 17.82 4.35 26.22
N THR A 20 18.60 3.26 26.32
CA THR A 20 18.71 2.20 25.31
C THR A 20 17.44 1.36 25.28
N ALA A 21 16.33 2.02 25.00
CA ALA A 21 15.04 1.34 24.86
C ALA A 21 15.08 0.49 23.58
N ASN A 22 14.71 -0.78 23.68
CA ASN A 22 14.60 -1.70 22.55
C ASN A 22 13.67 -1.13 21.49
N ILE A 23 14.01 -1.34 20.21
CA ILE A 23 13.15 -1.02 19.09
C ILE A 23 11.87 -1.88 19.21
N ARG A 24 10.72 -1.22 19.35
CA ARG A 24 9.43 -1.87 19.55
C ARG A 24 8.82 -2.22 18.20
N VAL A 25 8.73 -3.51 17.89
CA VAL A 25 8.32 -4.03 16.59
C VAL A 25 6.95 -4.70 16.69
N VAL A 26 6.03 -4.34 15.77
CA VAL A 26 4.79 -5.07 15.49
C VAL A 26 4.96 -5.83 14.18
N ILE A 27 4.54 -7.10 14.16
CA ILE A 27 4.54 -7.95 12.97
C ILE A 27 3.11 -8.07 12.46
N VAL A 28 2.92 -7.85 11.16
CA VAL A 28 1.61 -7.92 10.51
C VAL A 28 1.71 -8.84 9.29
N ASP A 29 1.19 -10.06 9.41
CA ASP A 29 1.24 -11.09 8.38
C ASP A 29 0.13 -12.12 8.59
N ASP A 30 -0.62 -12.47 7.54
CA ASP A 30 -1.69 -13.47 7.63
C ASP A 30 -1.15 -14.91 7.73
N GLN A 31 0.11 -15.11 7.37
CA GLN A 31 0.82 -16.39 7.50
C GLN A 31 1.43 -16.54 8.89
N ARG A 32 0.68 -17.11 9.82
CA ARG A 32 1.10 -17.27 11.24
C ARG A 32 2.48 -17.93 11.41
N LEU A 33 2.80 -18.93 10.58
CA LEU A 33 4.10 -19.61 10.65
C LEU A 33 5.26 -18.65 10.29
N PHE A 34 5.04 -17.79 9.33
CA PHE A 34 6.03 -16.79 8.91
C PHE A 34 6.18 -15.69 9.97
N ALA A 35 5.08 -15.16 10.51
CA ALA A 35 5.09 -14.20 11.62
C ALA A 35 5.85 -14.73 12.83
N ASN A 36 5.59 -15.99 13.26
CA ASN A 36 6.32 -16.65 14.34
C ASN A 36 7.83 -16.79 14.03
N GLY A 37 8.19 -17.05 12.76
CA GLY A 37 9.59 -17.10 12.32
C GLY A 37 10.29 -15.75 12.47
N LEU A 38 9.64 -14.66 12.05
CA LEU A 38 10.12 -13.29 12.21
C LEU A 38 10.27 -12.91 13.69
N ALA A 39 9.26 -13.23 14.52
CA ALA A 39 9.31 -12.97 15.95
C ALA A 39 10.52 -13.66 16.59
N ARG A 40 10.84 -14.89 16.17
CA ARG A 40 12.01 -15.60 16.68
C ARG A 40 13.34 -14.99 16.21
N ILE A 41 13.43 -14.51 14.97
CA ILE A 41 14.61 -13.80 14.46
C ILE A 41 14.85 -12.52 15.27
N ILE A 42 13.80 -11.76 15.55
CA ILE A 42 13.88 -10.51 16.32
C ILE A 42 14.19 -10.79 17.80
N SER A 43 13.62 -11.83 18.40
CA SER A 43 13.80 -12.13 19.83
C SER A 43 15.23 -12.49 20.24
N VAL A 44 16.12 -12.83 19.29
CA VAL A 44 17.53 -13.08 19.60
C VAL A 44 18.39 -11.81 19.53
N GLN A 45 17.81 -10.69 19.09
CA GLN A 45 18.47 -9.39 19.12
C GLN A 45 18.32 -8.78 20.52
N THR A 46 19.35 -8.09 20.98
CA THR A 46 19.37 -7.50 22.33
C THR A 46 18.75 -6.10 22.40
N ASP A 47 18.51 -5.49 21.25
CA ASP A 47 18.11 -4.11 21.06
C ASP A 47 16.73 -3.96 20.34
N MET A 48 16.01 -5.08 20.19
CA MET A 48 14.69 -5.12 19.58
C MET A 48 13.74 -5.99 20.39
N GLU A 49 12.46 -5.68 20.34
CA GLU A 49 11.42 -6.54 20.94
C GLU A 49 10.16 -6.57 20.06
N VAL A 50 9.56 -7.73 19.93
CA VAL A 50 8.24 -7.89 19.32
C VAL A 50 7.18 -7.63 20.39
N ILE A 51 6.43 -6.55 20.22
CA ILE A 51 5.39 -6.13 21.16
C ILE A 51 3.99 -6.63 20.79
N GLY A 52 3.84 -7.22 19.60
CA GLY A 52 2.60 -7.83 19.16
C GLY A 52 2.61 -8.32 17.73
N GLU A 53 1.63 -9.16 17.43
CA GLU A 53 1.39 -9.73 16.11
C GLU A 53 -0.05 -9.47 15.69
N ALA A 54 -0.29 -9.16 14.40
CA ALA A 54 -1.60 -9.01 13.80
C ALA A 54 -1.66 -9.80 12.49
N HIS A 55 -2.86 -10.26 12.11
CA HIS A 55 -3.05 -11.13 10.96
C HIS A 55 -4.00 -10.52 9.90
N THR A 56 -4.50 -9.32 10.17
CA THR A 56 -5.33 -8.53 9.26
C THR A 56 -4.96 -7.04 9.37
N GLY A 57 -5.33 -6.25 8.36
CA GLY A 57 -5.09 -4.82 8.40
C GLY A 57 -5.85 -4.10 9.52
N GLU A 58 -7.06 -4.58 9.86
CA GLU A 58 -7.88 -4.06 10.95
C GLU A 58 -7.25 -4.32 12.31
N GLU A 59 -6.75 -5.55 12.55
CA GLU A 59 -6.02 -5.90 13.75
C GLU A 59 -4.74 -5.07 13.88
N ALA A 60 -4.01 -4.89 12.78
CA ALA A 60 -2.79 -4.09 12.75
C ALA A 60 -3.02 -2.65 13.20
N ILE A 61 -4.07 -2.00 12.66
CA ILE A 61 -4.41 -0.62 13.06
C ILE A 61 -4.75 -0.56 14.55
N SER A 62 -5.60 -1.47 15.03
CA SER A 62 -6.01 -1.50 16.43
C SER A 62 -4.83 -1.74 17.38
N LEU A 63 -3.94 -2.66 17.02
CA LEU A 63 -2.73 -2.97 17.77
C LEU A 63 -1.75 -1.79 17.79
N CYS A 64 -1.50 -1.17 16.64
CA CYS A 64 -0.60 -0.02 16.54
C CYS A 64 -1.11 1.18 17.35
N LEU A 65 -2.41 1.45 17.33
CA LEU A 65 -3.00 2.53 18.13
C LEU A 65 -2.87 2.28 19.64
N LYS A 66 -2.91 1.02 20.07
CA LYS A 66 -2.78 0.64 21.49
C LYS A 66 -1.33 0.67 21.96
N GLU A 67 -0.43 0.12 21.16
CA GLU A 67 0.95 -0.14 21.56
C GLU A 67 1.94 0.93 21.10
N GLU A 68 1.58 1.78 20.14
CA GLU A 68 2.45 2.82 19.54
C GLU A 68 3.85 2.29 19.22
N PRO A 69 4.00 1.32 18.26
CA PRO A 69 5.28 0.72 17.92
C PRO A 69 6.21 1.73 17.23
N ASP A 70 7.52 1.47 17.33
CA ASP A 70 8.52 2.21 16.54
C ASP A 70 8.52 1.73 15.09
N ILE A 71 8.42 0.40 14.88
CA ILE A 71 8.44 -0.24 13.57
C ILE A 71 7.25 -1.19 13.42
N VAL A 72 6.65 -1.18 12.22
CA VAL A 72 5.70 -2.19 11.78
C VAL A 72 6.30 -2.95 10.60
N LEU A 73 6.47 -4.26 10.74
CA LEU A 73 6.74 -5.17 9.62
C LEU A 73 5.40 -5.51 8.99
N MET A 74 5.17 -5.07 7.76
CA MET A 74 3.86 -5.14 7.10
C MET A 74 3.88 -6.01 5.87
N ASP A 75 3.11 -7.11 5.87
CA ASP A 75 2.80 -7.79 4.61
C ASP A 75 1.73 -7.03 3.82
N LEU A 76 1.91 -6.96 2.51
CA LEU A 76 0.93 -6.33 1.62
C LEU A 76 -0.23 -7.26 1.26
N SER A 77 0.01 -8.58 1.23
CA SER A 77 -0.87 -9.58 0.63
C SER A 77 -1.79 -10.25 1.65
N MET A 78 -2.50 -9.45 2.41
CA MET A 78 -3.45 -9.96 3.41
C MET A 78 -4.90 -9.86 2.90
N PRO A 79 -5.78 -10.82 3.27
CA PRO A 79 -7.21 -10.75 2.95
C PRO A 79 -7.90 -9.58 3.68
N GLY A 80 -9.03 -9.13 3.15
CA GLY A 80 -9.81 -8.03 3.74
C GLY A 80 -9.17 -6.67 3.50
N MET A 81 -8.89 -5.92 4.55
CA MET A 81 -8.10 -4.70 4.45
C MET A 81 -6.63 -5.08 4.24
N GLY A 82 -6.18 -5.04 3.00
CA GLY A 82 -4.78 -5.35 2.65
C GLY A 82 -3.78 -4.39 3.29
N GLY A 83 -2.49 -4.80 3.29
CA GLY A 83 -1.39 -4.08 3.92
C GLY A 83 -1.20 -2.64 3.41
N VAL A 84 -1.47 -2.35 2.14
CA VAL A 84 -1.39 -0.98 1.58
C VAL A 84 -2.36 -0.03 2.27
N SER A 85 -3.62 -0.47 2.48
CA SER A 85 -4.64 0.35 3.15
C SER A 85 -4.36 0.51 4.63
N ALA A 86 -3.84 -0.54 5.29
CA ALA A 86 -3.40 -0.51 6.67
C ALA A 86 -2.22 0.46 6.85
N THR A 87 -1.19 0.36 6.01
CA THR A 87 -0.03 1.26 5.97
C THR A 87 -0.46 2.72 5.92
N ARG A 88 -1.33 3.08 4.95
CA ARG A 88 -1.81 4.46 4.81
C ARG A 88 -2.54 4.97 6.06
N LYS A 89 -3.38 4.12 6.68
CA LYS A 89 -4.12 4.50 7.89
C LYS A 89 -3.20 4.64 9.10
N ILE A 90 -2.25 3.72 9.29
CA ILE A 90 -1.29 3.78 10.39
C ILE A 90 -0.42 5.04 10.26
N GLN A 91 0.11 5.34 9.08
CA GLN A 91 0.91 6.54 8.84
C GLN A 91 0.15 7.84 9.13
N ASN A 92 -1.14 7.90 8.77
CA ASN A 92 -1.96 9.08 9.06
C ASN A 92 -2.27 9.24 10.55
N LEU A 93 -2.44 8.14 11.29
CA LEU A 93 -2.81 8.16 12.71
C LEU A 93 -1.59 8.22 13.63
N LEU A 94 -0.49 7.59 13.23
CA LEU A 94 0.75 7.45 13.99
C LEU A 94 1.96 7.84 13.13
N PRO A 95 2.18 9.14 12.85
CA PRO A 95 3.24 9.60 11.95
C PRO A 95 4.67 9.30 12.43
N ARG A 96 4.85 8.88 13.69
CA ARG A 96 6.14 8.47 14.25
C ARG A 96 6.43 6.99 14.07
N THR A 97 5.41 6.16 13.88
CA THR A 97 5.55 4.74 13.60
C THR A 97 6.04 4.56 12.17
N ARG A 98 7.13 3.86 11.98
CA ARG A 98 7.72 3.60 10.67
C ARG A 98 7.28 2.26 10.12
N ILE A 99 7.10 2.17 8.83
CA ILE A 99 6.60 0.94 8.20
C ILE A 99 7.65 0.38 7.24
N LEU A 100 8.06 -0.85 7.52
CA LEU A 100 8.90 -1.68 6.68
C LEU A 100 8.03 -2.76 6.04
N ILE A 101 7.84 -2.67 4.73
CA ILE A 101 7.09 -3.67 3.97
C ILE A 101 7.94 -4.91 3.76
N LEU A 102 7.35 -6.06 4.03
CA LEU A 102 7.94 -7.38 3.85
C LEU A 102 7.00 -8.23 2.97
N THR A 103 7.38 -8.53 1.73
CA THR A 103 6.49 -9.14 0.74
C THR A 103 7.17 -10.19 -0.12
N VAL A 104 6.41 -11.15 -0.63
CA VAL A 104 6.84 -12.08 -1.69
C VAL A 104 6.70 -11.46 -3.09
N HIS A 105 5.91 -10.38 -3.21
CA HIS A 105 5.61 -9.78 -4.51
C HIS A 105 6.69 -8.81 -4.94
N THR A 106 7.13 -9.01 -6.15
CA THR A 106 8.06 -8.13 -6.86
C THR A 106 7.36 -7.37 -7.99
N ASP A 107 6.02 -7.44 -8.08
CA ASP A 107 5.30 -6.74 -9.14
C ASP A 107 5.24 -5.23 -8.87
N ASP A 108 5.33 -4.46 -9.96
CA ASP A 108 5.52 -3.02 -9.93
C ASP A 108 4.36 -2.27 -9.24
N VAL A 109 3.15 -2.81 -9.32
CA VAL A 109 1.93 -2.15 -8.82
C VAL A 109 1.90 -2.16 -7.29
N HIS A 110 2.18 -3.30 -6.65
CA HIS A 110 2.15 -3.44 -5.19
C HIS A 110 3.29 -2.66 -4.52
N VAL A 111 4.49 -2.70 -5.12
CA VAL A 111 5.64 -1.91 -4.67
C VAL A 111 5.32 -0.42 -4.67
N PHE A 112 4.81 0.08 -5.80
CA PHE A 112 4.48 1.50 -5.97
C PHE A 112 3.36 1.96 -5.02
N GLN A 113 2.34 1.13 -4.81
CA GLN A 113 1.26 1.43 -3.87
C GLN A 113 1.73 1.47 -2.42
N GLY A 114 2.64 0.57 -2.01
CA GLY A 114 3.21 0.57 -0.67
C GLY A 114 4.00 1.84 -0.36
N ILE A 115 4.80 2.29 -1.32
CA ILE A 115 5.57 3.53 -1.19
C ILE A 115 4.64 4.75 -1.15
N LYS A 116 3.63 4.83 -2.03
CA LYS A 116 2.61 5.89 -2.00
C LYS A 116 1.78 5.87 -0.70
N ALA A 117 1.68 4.74 -0.04
CA ALA A 117 1.01 4.63 1.25
C ALA A 117 1.84 5.18 2.42
N GLY A 118 3.14 5.47 2.20
CA GLY A 118 4.03 6.10 3.18
C GLY A 118 5.00 5.12 3.85
N ALA A 119 5.23 3.93 3.28
CA ALA A 119 6.24 3.02 3.81
C ALA A 119 7.66 3.57 3.59
N GLU A 120 8.52 3.48 4.59
CA GLU A 120 9.91 3.93 4.56
C GLU A 120 10.89 2.83 4.14
N GLY A 121 10.49 1.55 4.23
CA GLY A 121 11.32 0.45 3.81
C GLY A 121 10.57 -0.60 3.03
N TYR A 122 11.31 -1.31 2.17
CA TYR A 122 10.75 -2.36 1.32
C TYR A 122 11.77 -3.48 1.09
N ILE A 123 11.48 -4.67 1.62
CA ILE A 123 12.32 -5.86 1.46
C ILE A 123 11.47 -7.08 1.06
N LEU A 124 12.13 -8.09 0.52
CA LEU A 124 11.49 -9.34 0.13
C LEU A 124 11.46 -10.34 1.30
N LYS A 125 10.45 -11.22 1.33
CA LYS A 125 10.29 -12.28 2.35
C LYS A 125 11.39 -13.39 2.28
N ASP A 126 12.17 -13.42 1.20
CA ASP A 126 13.32 -14.32 1.04
C ASP A 126 14.65 -13.71 1.54
N CYS A 127 14.60 -12.54 2.18
CA CYS A 127 15.77 -11.90 2.78
C CYS A 127 16.34 -12.77 3.92
N THR A 128 17.64 -12.62 4.17
CA THR A 128 18.28 -13.28 5.32
C THR A 128 17.91 -12.59 6.64
N PRO A 129 18.05 -13.29 7.80
CA PRO A 129 17.84 -12.68 9.12
C PRO A 129 18.69 -11.42 9.34
N GLU A 130 19.93 -11.38 8.83
CA GLU A 130 20.84 -10.25 8.95
C GLU A 130 20.36 -9.05 8.10
N GLU A 131 19.79 -9.31 6.91
CA GLU A 131 19.22 -8.27 6.07
C GLU A 131 17.98 -7.68 6.71
N LEU A 132 17.08 -8.50 7.29
CA LEU A 132 15.91 -8.05 8.03
C LEU A 132 16.31 -7.15 9.21
N THR A 133 17.24 -7.61 10.04
CA THR A 133 17.71 -6.87 11.21
C THR A 133 18.31 -5.52 10.80
N ARG A 134 19.14 -5.50 9.77
CA ARG A 134 19.71 -4.28 9.20
C ARG A 134 18.61 -3.34 8.68
N ALA A 135 17.61 -3.87 8.00
CA ALA A 135 16.51 -3.08 7.47
C ALA A 135 15.71 -2.41 8.60
N ILE A 136 15.43 -3.13 9.70
CA ILE A 136 14.76 -2.58 10.88
C ILE A 136 15.57 -1.40 11.46
N HIS A 137 16.87 -1.57 11.65
CA HIS A 137 17.75 -0.48 12.14
C HIS A 137 17.77 0.72 11.21
N THR A 138 17.93 0.48 9.90
CA THR A 138 17.96 1.53 8.88
C THR A 138 16.67 2.36 8.91
N VAL A 139 15.53 1.69 8.91
CA VAL A 139 14.22 2.35 8.96
C VAL A 139 14.03 3.06 10.30
N HIS A 140 14.40 2.44 11.42
CA HIS A 140 14.33 3.08 12.74
C HIS A 140 15.20 4.34 12.84
N ALA A 141 16.35 4.38 12.19
CA ALA A 141 17.21 5.56 12.10
C ALA A 141 16.63 6.70 11.23
N GLY A 142 15.54 6.44 10.50
CA GLY A 142 14.91 7.42 9.61
C GLY A 142 15.42 7.40 8.19
N GLU A 143 16.18 6.38 7.85
CA GLU A 143 16.68 6.17 6.51
C GLU A 143 15.74 5.25 5.72
N THR A 144 15.72 5.39 4.40
CA THR A 144 14.93 4.52 3.52
C THR A 144 15.77 3.35 3.07
N ILE A 145 15.20 2.14 3.13
CA ILE A 145 15.85 0.93 2.60
C ILE A 145 14.98 0.28 1.52
N MET A 146 15.64 -0.16 0.47
CA MET A 146 14.99 -0.88 -0.63
C MET A 146 15.97 -1.89 -1.22
N SER A 147 15.52 -3.13 -1.46
CA SER A 147 16.34 -4.11 -2.15
C SER A 147 16.66 -3.65 -3.58
N GLN A 148 17.82 -4.07 -4.11
CA GLN A 148 18.24 -3.65 -5.47
C GLN A 148 17.21 -4.02 -6.54
N ASP A 149 16.55 -5.17 -6.41
CA ASP A 149 15.55 -5.63 -7.37
C ASP A 149 14.30 -4.76 -7.34
N ILE A 150 13.87 -4.32 -6.17
CA ILE A 150 12.76 -3.38 -6.01
C ILE A 150 13.14 -2.00 -6.54
N ALA A 151 14.34 -1.52 -6.25
CA ALA A 151 14.83 -0.24 -6.76
C ALA A 151 14.92 -0.21 -8.30
N LYS A 152 15.43 -1.28 -8.93
CA LYS A 152 15.44 -1.41 -10.41
C LYS A 152 14.04 -1.38 -11.00
N LYS A 153 13.10 -2.09 -10.40
CA LYS A 153 11.70 -2.11 -10.85
C LYS A 153 11.04 -0.76 -10.70
N MET A 154 11.27 -0.06 -9.60
CA MET A 154 10.80 1.32 -9.46
C MET A 154 11.32 2.22 -10.59
N LEU A 155 12.61 2.14 -10.91
CA LEU A 155 13.18 2.93 -12.01
C LEU A 155 12.49 2.61 -13.34
N MET A 156 12.27 1.34 -13.66
CA MET A 156 11.55 0.92 -14.87
C MET A 156 10.10 1.43 -14.88
N THR A 157 9.42 1.38 -13.74
CA THR A 157 8.05 1.93 -13.61
C THR A 157 8.04 3.45 -13.76
N PHE A 158 9.00 4.17 -13.16
CA PHE A 158 9.14 5.61 -13.37
C PHE A 158 9.50 5.98 -14.81
N GLU A 159 10.34 5.21 -15.48
CA GLU A 159 10.66 5.40 -16.90
C GLU A 159 9.43 5.15 -17.78
N SER A 160 8.65 4.12 -17.51
CA SER A 160 7.40 3.86 -18.21
C SER A 160 6.33 4.94 -17.96
N ILE A 161 6.28 5.50 -16.76
CA ILE A 161 5.40 6.65 -16.44
C ILE A 161 5.89 7.94 -17.12
N ARG A 162 7.21 8.13 -17.26
CA ARG A 162 7.78 9.30 -17.97
C ARG A 162 7.73 9.20 -19.49
N SER A 163 7.83 8.01 -20.04
CA SER A 163 7.75 7.77 -21.49
C SER A 163 6.32 7.64 -22.00
N ASN A 164 5.37 7.31 -21.15
CA ASN A 164 3.95 7.30 -21.44
C ASN A 164 3.26 8.38 -20.63
N THR A 165 2.79 9.41 -21.33
CA THR A 165 1.77 10.35 -20.83
C THR A 165 0.41 9.61 -20.70
N GLU A 166 0.40 8.31 -20.41
CA GLU A 166 -0.79 7.48 -20.33
C GLU A 166 -1.09 7.06 -18.87
N ILE A 167 -2.25 7.47 -18.45
CA ILE A 167 -2.86 7.42 -17.11
C ILE A 167 -3.12 5.96 -16.63
N THR A 168 -2.81 4.91 -17.44
CA THR A 168 -3.18 3.52 -17.14
C THR A 168 -2.09 2.51 -17.52
N PRO A 169 -1.29 2.00 -16.56
CA PRO A 169 -0.29 0.96 -16.83
C PRO A 169 -0.96 -0.33 -17.34
N GLY A 170 -0.55 -0.76 -18.53
CA GLY A 170 -0.92 -2.08 -19.08
C GLY A 170 -2.17 -2.12 -19.96
N LEU A 171 -2.97 -1.07 -20.06
CA LEU A 171 -4.05 -1.02 -21.04
C LEU A 171 -3.52 -0.51 -22.39
N THR A 172 -3.95 -1.13 -23.48
CA THR A 172 -3.75 -0.60 -24.84
C THR A 172 -4.66 0.62 -25.05
N GLU A 173 -4.35 1.47 -26.05
CA GLU A 173 -5.20 2.61 -26.42
C GLU A 173 -6.67 2.18 -26.60
N ARG A 174 -6.90 1.03 -27.23
CA ARG A 174 -8.23 0.48 -27.46
C ARG A 174 -8.93 0.04 -26.20
N GLU A 175 -8.20 -0.55 -25.25
CA GLU A 175 -8.74 -0.90 -23.92
C GLU A 175 -9.02 0.37 -23.10
N LEU A 176 -8.23 1.41 -23.26
CA LEU A 176 -8.47 2.70 -22.61
C LEU A 176 -9.75 3.37 -23.13
N GLU A 177 -9.99 3.36 -24.44
CA GLU A 177 -11.24 3.84 -25.03
C GLU A 177 -12.45 3.05 -24.52
N VAL A 178 -12.30 1.71 -24.41
CA VAL A 178 -13.36 0.84 -23.90
C VAL A 178 -13.65 1.11 -22.43
N ILE A 179 -12.63 1.24 -21.56
CA ILE A 179 -12.86 1.49 -20.13
C ILE A 179 -13.46 2.89 -19.88
N LYS A 180 -13.07 3.90 -20.65
CA LYS A 180 -13.71 5.23 -20.63
C LYS A 180 -15.19 5.16 -20.95
N ALA A 181 -15.54 4.48 -22.03
CA ALA A 181 -16.93 4.32 -22.45
C ALA A 181 -17.76 3.48 -21.46
N LEU A 182 -17.13 2.44 -20.84
CA LEU A 182 -17.75 1.68 -19.75
C LEU A 182 -18.05 2.56 -18.53
N ALA A 183 -17.11 3.42 -18.17
CA ALA A 183 -17.26 4.33 -17.04
C ALA A 183 -18.34 5.39 -17.28
N GLN A 184 -18.50 5.84 -18.52
CA GLN A 184 -19.61 6.72 -18.94
C GLN A 184 -21.01 6.05 -18.96
N GLY A 185 -21.12 4.82 -18.51
CA GLY A 185 -22.42 4.12 -18.45
C GLY A 185 -22.84 3.44 -19.76
N LYS A 186 -22.10 3.58 -20.87
CA LYS A 186 -22.48 3.05 -22.19
C LYS A 186 -22.58 1.53 -22.21
N SER A 187 -23.65 0.99 -22.78
CA SER A 187 -23.81 -0.45 -23.02
C SER A 187 -22.78 -0.97 -24.04
N ASN A 188 -22.52 -2.27 -24.05
CA ASN A 188 -21.59 -2.87 -25.05
C ASN A 188 -22.01 -2.59 -26.50
N LYS A 189 -23.31 -2.44 -26.76
CA LYS A 189 -23.85 -2.09 -28.08
C LYS A 189 -23.50 -0.65 -28.46
N GLU A 190 -23.63 0.28 -27.54
CA GLU A 190 -23.28 1.69 -27.74
C GLU A 190 -21.75 1.86 -27.91
N ILE A 191 -20.96 1.14 -27.12
CA ILE A 191 -19.49 1.11 -27.25
C ILE A 191 -19.09 0.54 -28.62
N ALA A 192 -19.72 -0.56 -29.03
CA ALA A 192 -19.47 -1.19 -30.32
C ALA A 192 -19.73 -0.21 -31.48
N HIS A 193 -20.84 0.51 -31.42
CA HIS A 193 -21.19 1.53 -32.41
C HIS A 193 -20.22 2.72 -32.36
N ALA A 194 -19.91 3.24 -31.18
CA ALA A 194 -19.03 4.40 -31.03
C ALA A 194 -17.57 4.14 -31.49
N LEU A 195 -17.12 2.91 -31.34
CA LEU A 195 -15.75 2.49 -31.64
C LEU A 195 -15.61 1.74 -32.98
N ASP A 196 -16.70 1.58 -33.73
CA ASP A 196 -16.77 0.84 -35.01
C ASP A 196 -16.22 -0.59 -34.92
N ILE A 197 -16.66 -1.34 -33.91
CA ILE A 197 -16.29 -2.75 -33.67
C ILE A 197 -17.52 -3.60 -33.33
N SER A 198 -17.36 -4.92 -33.31
CA SER A 198 -18.45 -5.80 -32.90
C SER A 198 -18.64 -5.78 -31.35
N GLU A 199 -19.88 -6.04 -30.88
CA GLU A 199 -20.14 -6.22 -29.46
C GLU A 199 -19.32 -7.37 -28.83
N LYS A 200 -19.00 -8.40 -29.64
CA LYS A 200 -18.12 -9.49 -29.23
C LYS A 200 -16.70 -8.97 -28.96
N THR A 201 -16.21 -8.07 -29.81
CA THR A 201 -14.91 -7.42 -29.62
C THR A 201 -14.88 -6.56 -28.37
N VAL A 202 -15.97 -5.80 -28.10
CA VAL A 202 -16.08 -5.04 -26.85
C VAL A 202 -16.02 -5.95 -25.62
N ARG A 203 -16.74 -7.08 -25.64
CA ARG A 203 -16.67 -8.07 -24.53
C ARG A 203 -15.27 -8.63 -24.33
N ASN A 204 -14.55 -8.90 -25.43
CA ASN A 204 -13.17 -9.36 -25.35
C ASN A 204 -12.24 -8.31 -24.73
N HIS A 205 -12.35 -7.04 -25.15
CA HIS A 205 -11.59 -5.94 -24.54
C HIS A 205 -11.93 -5.78 -23.05
N ALA A 206 -13.21 -5.80 -22.69
CA ALA A 206 -13.63 -5.72 -21.29
C ALA A 206 -13.05 -6.86 -20.45
N SER A 207 -13.08 -8.11 -20.96
CA SER A 207 -12.47 -9.25 -20.29
C SER A 207 -10.95 -9.09 -20.11
N ASN A 208 -10.26 -8.60 -21.14
CA ASN A 208 -8.82 -8.31 -21.05
C ASN A 208 -8.51 -7.21 -20.04
N ILE A 209 -9.33 -6.13 -20.02
CA ILE A 209 -9.24 -5.04 -19.04
C ILE A 209 -9.41 -5.62 -17.63
N TYR A 210 -10.45 -6.44 -17.40
CA TYR A 210 -10.71 -7.02 -16.08
C TYR A 210 -9.53 -7.90 -15.61
N ASN A 211 -8.98 -8.72 -16.50
CA ASN A 211 -7.81 -9.52 -16.19
C ASN A 211 -6.56 -8.67 -15.90
N LYS A 212 -6.28 -7.64 -16.71
CA LYS A 212 -5.11 -6.78 -16.56
C LYS A 212 -5.17 -5.92 -15.30
N LEU A 213 -6.37 -5.45 -14.91
CA LEU A 213 -6.59 -4.60 -13.76
C LEU A 213 -6.94 -5.38 -12.49
N HIS A 214 -7.01 -6.73 -12.57
CA HIS A 214 -7.44 -7.62 -11.48
C HIS A 214 -8.78 -7.20 -10.86
N ILE A 215 -9.75 -6.87 -11.72
CA ILE A 215 -11.12 -6.52 -11.36
C ILE A 215 -12.09 -7.56 -11.91
N PHE A 216 -13.25 -7.74 -11.27
CA PHE A 216 -14.11 -8.87 -11.56
C PHE A 216 -15.38 -8.52 -12.33
N ASP A 217 -15.76 -7.24 -12.35
CA ASP A 217 -17.00 -6.79 -12.95
C ASP A 217 -16.93 -5.34 -13.48
N ARG A 218 -18.01 -4.95 -14.15
CA ARG A 218 -18.16 -3.61 -14.72
C ARG A 218 -18.14 -2.50 -13.66
N THR A 219 -18.77 -2.75 -12.51
CA THR A 219 -18.84 -1.76 -11.42
C THR A 219 -17.45 -1.42 -10.90
N GLN A 220 -16.61 -2.44 -10.73
CA GLN A 220 -15.21 -2.24 -10.33
C GLN A 220 -14.41 -1.51 -11.40
N ALA A 221 -14.67 -1.76 -12.69
CA ALA A 221 -14.05 -1.02 -13.79
C ALA A 221 -14.41 0.48 -13.77
N VAL A 222 -15.67 0.82 -13.50
CA VAL A 222 -16.13 2.21 -13.33
C VAL A 222 -15.42 2.88 -12.16
N ILE A 223 -15.43 2.23 -10.99
CA ILE A 223 -14.75 2.74 -9.79
C ILE A 223 -13.25 2.94 -10.05
N TYR A 224 -12.61 2.00 -10.74
CA TYR A 224 -11.21 2.10 -11.13
C TYR A 224 -10.97 3.33 -12.03
N ALA A 225 -11.78 3.50 -13.09
CA ALA A 225 -11.66 4.60 -14.02
C ALA A 225 -11.76 5.98 -13.34
N ILE A 226 -12.70 6.13 -12.40
CA ILE A 226 -12.86 7.35 -11.59
C ILE A 226 -11.65 7.58 -10.70
N ARG A 227 -11.19 6.54 -9.97
CA ARG A 227 -10.04 6.63 -9.05
C ARG A 227 -8.73 6.98 -9.75
N GLN A 228 -8.57 6.55 -10.99
CA GLN A 228 -7.37 6.83 -11.79
C GLN A 228 -7.47 8.14 -12.60
N GLY A 229 -8.58 8.87 -12.49
CA GLY A 229 -8.81 10.10 -13.27
C GLY A 229 -8.92 9.84 -14.78
N ILE A 230 -9.31 8.62 -15.18
CA ILE A 230 -9.59 8.29 -16.60
C ILE A 230 -10.87 8.96 -17.04
N VAL A 231 -11.81 9.16 -16.11
CA VAL A 231 -13.10 9.85 -16.29
C VAL A 231 -13.35 10.69 -15.05
N ASP A 232 -13.73 11.96 -15.24
CA ASP A 232 -14.13 12.83 -14.16
C ASP A 232 -15.59 12.52 -13.73
N LEU A 233 -15.89 12.81 -12.44
CA LEU A 233 -17.25 12.61 -11.91
C LEU A 233 -18.31 13.46 -12.63
N GLU A 234 -17.90 14.59 -13.22
CA GLU A 234 -18.75 15.50 -13.99
C GLU A 234 -19.12 14.94 -15.37
N ASP A 235 -18.33 13.99 -15.90
CA ASP A 235 -18.57 13.34 -17.19
C ASP A 235 -19.50 12.11 -17.09
N LEU A 236 -19.96 11.77 -15.87
CA LEU A 236 -20.89 10.66 -15.66
C LEU A 236 -22.31 11.14 -15.88
N GLU A 237 -22.93 10.70 -16.96
CA GLU A 237 -24.39 10.81 -17.12
C GLU A 237 -25.05 9.90 -16.06
N VAL A 238 -25.44 10.50 -14.94
CA VAL A 238 -26.32 9.84 -13.96
C VAL A 238 -27.73 9.89 -14.53
N PRO A 239 -28.38 8.74 -14.82
CA PRO A 239 -29.73 8.71 -15.33
C PRO A 239 -30.75 9.19 -14.29
#